data_287a18e69d9c0cf9c99ced3c9b44f0b9
#
_entry.id   287a18e69d9c0cf9c99ced3c9b44f0b9
#
_cell.length_a   1.000
_cell.length_b   1.000
_cell.length_c   1.000
_cell.angle_alpha   90.00
_cell.angle_beta   90.00
_cell.angle_gamma   90.00
#
_symmetry.space_group_name_H-M   'P 1'
#
loop_
_entity.id
_entity.type
_entity.pdbx_description
1 polymer ?
#
loop_
_entity_poly.entity_id
_entity_poly.type
_entity_poly.pdbx_seq_one_letter_code
_entity_poly.pdbx_strand_id
1 'polypeptide(L)'
;FDNVHFTFKAFVEVQSCVQYIRQIHQHRILLIASSILGQPAVEQIIREFPDLFINKLTKKPYHSIYIFCTDIAKVCQWGFEYFDYLLAFDHEADLLERMTNELCKEFHEQAKYLADVEQYEAALERASWSRNVLIHYEDLENKSACRQPEQGKSSKKLREIDELIEQIERQMKTRSDDSSDEVDTVRNEMKLLIHILKCSILDK
;
A
#
# COMPACT_ATOMS: atom_id res chain seq x y z
N PHE A 1 -0.15 -2.73 -15.67
CA PHE A 1 0.42 -1.77 -14.70
C PHE A 1 0.47 -0.32 -15.23
N ASP A 2 -0.30 0.01 -16.25
CA ASP A 2 -0.12 1.28 -16.96
C ASP A 2 -0.42 2.53 -16.10
N ASN A 3 -1.03 2.38 -14.90
CA ASN A 3 -1.43 3.51 -14.06
C ASN A 3 -0.88 3.53 -12.63
N VAL A 4 -0.07 2.54 -12.20
CA VAL A 4 0.61 2.54 -10.89
C VAL A 4 2.10 2.71 -11.08
N HIS A 5 2.64 3.84 -10.64
CA HIS A 5 4.07 4.10 -10.70
C HIS A 5 4.70 4.00 -9.30
N PHE A 6 5.66 3.10 -9.15
CA PHE A 6 6.47 2.98 -7.94
C PHE A 6 7.76 3.77 -8.09
N THR A 7 8.01 4.67 -7.16
CA THR A 7 9.28 5.41 -7.08
C THR A 7 10.04 4.99 -5.84
N PHE A 8 11.26 4.50 -6.01
CA PHE A 8 12.16 4.16 -4.92
C PHE A 8 13.16 5.28 -4.66
N LYS A 9 13.29 5.68 -3.39
CA LYS A 9 14.31 6.62 -2.95
C LYS A 9 14.98 6.12 -1.68
N ALA A 10 16.30 6.15 -1.63
CA ALA A 10 17.09 5.78 -0.46
C ALA A 10 17.71 7.02 0.18
N PHE A 11 17.73 7.05 1.49
CA PHE A 11 18.26 8.15 2.30
C PHE A 11 19.14 7.56 3.42
N VAL A 12 20.25 8.24 3.71
CA VAL A 12 21.13 7.92 4.83
C VAL A 12 20.92 8.87 6.01
N GLU A 13 20.14 9.93 5.81
CA GLU A 13 19.85 10.96 6.81
C GLU A 13 18.34 11.23 6.89
N VAL A 14 17.84 11.37 8.10
CA VAL A 14 16.42 11.66 8.37
C VAL A 14 15.97 12.96 7.72
N GLN A 15 16.80 14.01 7.82
CA GLN A 15 16.44 15.35 7.31
C GLN A 15 16.24 15.33 5.78
N SER A 16 17.08 14.62 5.04
CA SER A 16 16.96 14.47 3.60
C SER A 16 15.68 13.73 3.21
N CYS A 17 15.31 12.68 3.97
CA CYS A 17 14.06 11.94 3.81
C CYS A 17 12.84 12.85 4.05
N VAL A 18 12.80 13.56 5.18
CA VAL A 18 11.71 14.47 5.53
C VAL A 18 11.57 15.61 4.51
N GLN A 19 12.69 16.17 4.05
CA GLN A 19 12.66 17.20 3.02
C GLN A 19 12.06 16.70 1.70
N TYR A 20 12.35 15.46 1.33
CA TYR A 20 11.74 14.84 0.16
C TYR A 20 10.24 14.59 0.36
N ILE A 21 9.83 14.12 1.54
CA ILE A 21 8.41 13.93 1.89
C ILE A 21 7.62 15.22 1.75
N ARG A 22 8.19 16.38 2.14
CA ARG A 22 7.53 17.69 1.97
C ARG A 22 7.13 17.99 0.53
N GLN A 23 7.86 17.45 -0.45
CA GLN A 23 7.58 17.65 -1.87
C GLN A 23 6.51 16.69 -2.40
N ILE A 24 6.37 15.52 -1.77
CA ILE A 24 5.54 14.41 -2.27
C ILE A 24 4.43 13.98 -1.30
N HIS A 25 4.19 14.73 -0.20
CA HIS A 25 3.28 14.32 0.89
C HIS A 25 1.81 14.13 0.47
N GLN A 26 1.44 14.58 -0.73
CA GLN A 26 0.11 14.31 -1.30
C GLN A 26 0.00 12.93 -1.98
N HIS A 27 1.12 12.24 -2.19
CA HIS A 27 1.15 10.90 -2.75
C HIS A 27 1.11 9.82 -1.66
N ARG A 28 0.90 8.58 -2.07
CA ARG A 28 1.02 7.42 -1.20
C ARG A 28 2.48 7.18 -0.87
N ILE A 29 2.82 7.08 0.41
CA ILE A 29 4.19 6.87 0.87
C ILE A 29 4.25 5.57 1.68
N LEU A 30 5.25 4.74 1.37
CA LEU A 30 5.69 3.61 2.18
C LEU A 30 7.10 3.93 2.69
N LEU A 31 7.30 3.93 3.98
CA LEU A 31 8.58 4.19 4.62
C LEU A 31 9.16 2.89 5.15
N ILE A 32 10.34 2.50 4.65
CA ILE A 32 11.12 1.40 5.20
C ILE A 32 12.35 2.02 5.87
N ALA A 33 12.54 1.80 7.15
CA ALA A 33 13.66 2.37 7.90
C ALA A 33 14.35 1.34 8.79
N SER A 34 15.65 1.52 9.01
CA SER A 34 16.38 0.78 10.06
C SER A 34 15.92 1.24 11.45
N SER A 35 16.11 0.42 12.48
CA SER A 35 15.77 0.78 13.86
C SER A 35 16.46 2.06 14.37
N ILE A 36 17.66 2.38 13.85
CA ILE A 36 18.43 3.55 14.27
C ILE A 36 17.84 4.84 13.72
N LEU A 37 17.45 4.85 12.44
CA LEU A 37 16.88 6.03 11.79
C LEU A 37 15.35 6.07 11.87
N GLY A 38 14.72 4.95 12.21
CA GLY A 38 13.27 4.81 12.21
C GLY A 38 12.60 5.71 13.22
N GLN A 39 13.02 5.67 14.50
CA GLN A 39 12.40 6.47 15.55
C GLN A 39 12.43 7.97 15.21
N PRO A 40 13.59 8.61 14.98
CA PRO A 40 13.62 10.06 14.70
C PRO A 40 12.91 10.42 13.39
N ALA A 41 12.92 9.53 12.39
CA ALA A 41 12.18 9.76 11.15
C ALA A 41 10.66 9.74 11.37
N VAL A 42 10.15 8.73 12.07
CA VAL A 42 8.71 8.56 12.33
C VAL A 42 8.18 9.71 13.17
N GLU A 43 8.85 10.05 14.27
CA GLU A 43 8.46 11.15 15.14
C GLU A 43 8.39 12.48 14.38
N GLN A 44 9.36 12.75 13.51
CA GLN A 44 9.38 13.98 12.74
C GLN A 44 8.31 13.99 11.65
N ILE A 45 8.15 12.89 10.91
CA ILE A 45 7.18 12.78 9.82
C ILE A 45 5.76 12.90 10.35
N ILE A 46 5.39 12.17 11.40
CA ILE A 46 4.03 12.20 11.95
C ILE A 46 3.71 13.57 12.55
N ARG A 47 4.67 14.21 13.20
CA ARG A 47 4.48 15.57 13.73
C ARG A 47 4.26 16.61 12.63
N GLU A 48 4.97 16.51 11.51
CA GLU A 48 4.84 17.46 10.39
C GLU A 48 3.64 17.15 9.48
N PHE A 49 3.29 15.87 9.35
CA PHE A 49 2.25 15.38 8.43
C PHE A 49 1.33 14.35 9.11
N PRO A 50 0.50 14.77 10.07
CA PRO A 50 -0.32 13.85 10.89
C PRO A 50 -1.27 13.00 10.06
N ASP A 51 -1.74 13.50 8.90
CA ASP A 51 -2.68 12.81 8.03
C ASP A 51 -2.01 12.00 6.90
N LEU A 52 -0.66 11.94 6.89
CA LEU A 52 0.08 11.32 5.80
C LEU A 52 -0.25 9.82 5.62
N PHE A 53 -0.50 9.14 6.74
CA PHE A 53 -0.78 7.70 6.78
C PHE A 53 -2.26 7.38 7.02
N ILE A 54 -3.13 8.35 6.69
CA ILE A 54 -4.58 8.15 6.71
C ILE A 54 -5.09 8.04 5.27
N ASN A 55 -5.84 6.98 5.00
CA ASN A 55 -6.47 6.80 3.70
C ASN A 55 -7.50 7.90 3.46
N LYS A 56 -7.32 8.67 2.38
CA LYS A 56 -8.17 9.83 2.06
C LYS A 56 -9.62 9.47 1.77
N LEU A 57 -9.89 8.27 1.26
CA LEU A 57 -11.23 7.78 0.95
C LEU A 57 -11.91 7.19 2.19
N THR A 58 -11.28 6.20 2.82
CA THR A 58 -11.88 5.46 3.93
C THR A 58 -11.72 6.13 5.29
N LYS A 59 -10.86 7.18 5.38
CA LYS A 59 -10.49 7.89 6.63
C LYS A 59 -9.91 6.99 7.72
N LYS A 60 -9.39 5.83 7.33
CA LYS A 60 -8.75 4.88 8.24
C LYS A 60 -7.23 5.00 8.17
N PRO A 61 -6.52 4.78 9.28
CA PRO A 61 -5.07 4.61 9.24
C PRO A 61 -4.69 3.36 8.46
N TYR A 62 -3.50 3.35 7.90
CA TYR A 62 -2.95 2.19 7.22
C TYR A 62 -1.49 1.99 7.58
N HIS A 63 -1.06 0.73 7.67
CA HIS A 63 0.33 0.41 7.90
C HIS A 63 1.18 0.82 6.68
N SER A 64 2.10 1.74 6.91
CA SER A 64 2.98 2.31 5.87
C SER A 64 4.39 2.51 6.33
N ILE A 65 4.65 2.29 7.60
CA ILE A 65 5.97 2.42 8.21
C ILE A 65 6.44 1.02 8.61
N TYR A 66 7.53 0.59 7.99
CA TYR A 66 8.13 -0.72 8.19
C TYR A 66 9.53 -0.54 8.76
N ILE A 67 9.73 -0.95 10.01
CA ILE A 67 11.02 -0.86 10.67
C ILE A 67 11.74 -2.20 10.58
N PHE A 68 12.85 -2.22 9.86
CA PHE A 68 13.72 -3.38 9.81
C PHE A 68 14.76 -3.32 10.93
N CYS A 69 14.79 -4.33 11.80
CA CYS A 69 15.61 -4.32 13.01
C CYS A 69 16.00 -5.73 13.45
N THR A 70 17.12 -5.85 14.13
CA THR A 70 17.56 -7.12 14.77
C THR A 70 16.92 -7.34 16.14
N ASP A 71 16.30 -6.31 16.74
CA ASP A 71 15.71 -6.34 18.07
C ASP A 71 14.34 -5.63 18.06
N ILE A 72 13.31 -6.41 17.79
CA ILE A 72 11.93 -5.92 17.75
C ILE A 72 11.49 -5.33 19.10
N ALA A 73 11.98 -5.86 20.23
CA ALA A 73 11.59 -5.38 21.55
C ALA A 73 11.97 -3.92 21.78
N LYS A 74 13.10 -3.48 21.23
CA LYS A 74 13.51 -2.06 21.29
C LYS A 74 12.58 -1.16 20.46
N VAL A 75 12.15 -1.63 19.31
CA VAL A 75 11.20 -0.88 18.47
C VAL A 75 9.84 -0.78 19.16
N CYS A 76 9.38 -1.86 19.81
CA CYS A 76 8.12 -1.86 20.55
C CYS A 76 8.08 -0.82 21.69
N GLN A 77 9.21 -0.48 22.30
CA GLN A 77 9.26 0.49 23.41
C GLN A 77 8.82 1.90 23.00
N TRP A 78 9.17 2.33 21.79
CA TRP A 78 8.79 3.65 21.27
C TRP A 78 7.71 3.57 20.19
N GLY A 79 7.66 2.46 19.45
CA GLY A 79 6.75 2.27 18.32
C GLY A 79 5.30 2.05 18.74
N PHE A 80 5.03 1.76 20.00
CA PHE A 80 3.68 1.52 20.51
C PHE A 80 2.73 2.70 20.28
N GLU A 81 3.23 3.93 20.34
CA GLU A 81 2.45 5.14 20.05
C GLU A 81 2.03 5.25 18.57
N TYR A 82 2.68 4.48 17.70
CA TYR A 82 2.50 4.50 16.25
C TYR A 82 1.96 3.19 15.68
N PHE A 83 1.40 2.32 16.53
CA PHE A 83 1.02 0.94 16.14
C PHE A 83 0.02 0.89 14.97
N ASP A 84 -0.81 1.92 14.77
CA ASP A 84 -1.75 2.03 13.66
C ASP A 84 -1.05 2.23 12.30
N TYR A 85 0.21 2.67 12.30
CA TYR A 85 0.98 3.01 11.10
C TYR A 85 2.23 2.18 10.92
N LEU A 86 2.78 1.62 12.03
CA LEU A 86 4.11 1.05 12.11
C LEU A 86 4.09 -0.46 12.36
N LEU A 87 4.93 -1.18 11.62
CA LEU A 87 5.23 -2.59 11.83
C LEU A 87 6.75 -2.79 11.88
N ALA A 88 7.21 -3.70 12.76
CA ALA A 88 8.63 -4.03 12.91
C ALA A 88 8.92 -5.47 12.45
N PHE A 89 10.06 -5.65 11.78
CA PHE A 89 10.48 -6.92 11.18
C PHE A 89 11.97 -7.17 11.39
N ASP A 90 12.35 -8.40 11.59
CA ASP A 90 13.71 -8.91 11.63
C ASP A 90 14.07 -9.77 10.39
N HIS A 91 13.09 -10.13 9.59
CA HIS A 91 13.26 -10.86 8.33
C HIS A 91 12.69 -10.12 7.13
N GLU A 92 13.47 -10.04 6.04
CA GLU A 92 13.05 -9.37 4.81
C GLU A 92 11.82 -10.01 4.16
N ALA A 93 11.74 -11.35 4.19
CA ALA A 93 10.62 -12.07 3.61
C ALA A 93 9.29 -11.71 4.29
N ASP A 94 9.30 -11.63 5.63
CA ASP A 94 8.11 -11.27 6.41
C ASP A 94 7.69 -9.82 6.17
N LEU A 95 8.67 -8.92 6.02
CA LEU A 95 8.42 -7.52 5.66
C LEU A 95 7.74 -7.43 4.29
N LEU A 96 8.28 -8.12 3.27
CA LEU A 96 7.73 -8.09 1.91
C LEU A 96 6.33 -8.71 1.86
N GLU A 97 6.13 -9.86 2.51
CA GLU A 97 4.81 -10.49 2.62
C GLU A 97 3.80 -9.55 3.26
N ARG A 98 4.17 -8.96 4.39
CA ARG A 98 3.27 -8.08 5.12
C ARG A 98 2.95 -6.81 4.33
N MET A 99 3.96 -6.17 3.74
CA MET A 99 3.78 -4.98 2.90
C MET A 99 2.83 -5.25 1.73
N THR A 100 3.00 -6.38 1.05
CA THR A 100 2.12 -6.82 -0.04
C THR A 100 0.69 -7.00 0.46
N ASN A 101 0.52 -7.69 1.59
CA ASN A 101 -0.80 -7.94 2.16
C ASN A 101 -1.51 -6.65 2.59
N GLU A 102 -0.81 -5.68 3.16
CA GLU A 102 -1.38 -4.39 3.54
C GLU A 102 -1.79 -3.56 2.31
N LEU A 103 -0.96 -3.54 1.25
CA LEU A 103 -1.30 -2.87 0.00
C LEU A 103 -2.53 -3.49 -0.67
N CYS A 104 -2.57 -4.83 -0.76
CA CYS A 104 -3.72 -5.54 -1.33
C CYS A 104 -5.00 -5.24 -0.54
N LYS A 105 -4.93 -5.30 0.80
CA LYS A 105 -6.06 -5.00 1.67
C LYS A 105 -6.55 -3.56 1.48
N GLU A 106 -5.64 -2.60 1.42
CA GLU A 106 -5.99 -1.20 1.22
C GLU A 106 -6.69 -0.97 -0.12
N PHE A 107 -6.15 -1.49 -1.22
CA PHE A 107 -6.78 -1.37 -2.53
C PHE A 107 -8.14 -2.05 -2.60
N HIS A 108 -8.28 -3.20 -1.95
CA HIS A 108 -9.54 -3.92 -1.86
C HIS A 108 -10.60 -3.11 -1.07
N GLU A 109 -10.24 -2.50 0.05
CA GLU A 109 -11.13 -1.62 0.83
C GLU A 109 -11.49 -0.36 0.04
N GLN A 110 -10.55 0.23 -0.70
CA GLN A 110 -10.83 1.37 -1.58
C GLN A 110 -11.79 0.98 -2.71
N ALA A 111 -11.60 -0.20 -3.32
CA ALA A 111 -12.49 -0.69 -4.37
C ALA A 111 -13.92 -0.86 -3.87
N LYS A 112 -14.10 -1.46 -2.70
CA LYS A 112 -15.43 -1.59 -2.07
C LYS A 112 -16.07 -0.23 -1.81
N TYR A 113 -15.33 0.68 -1.17
CA TYR A 113 -15.84 2.03 -0.91
C TYR A 113 -16.28 2.76 -2.18
N LEU A 114 -15.46 2.69 -3.24
CA LEU A 114 -15.77 3.32 -4.52
C LEU A 114 -16.98 2.67 -5.21
N ALA A 115 -17.14 1.36 -5.10
CA ALA A 115 -18.33 0.67 -5.59
C ALA A 115 -19.60 1.08 -4.82
N ASP A 116 -19.52 1.23 -3.50
CA ASP A 116 -20.64 1.67 -2.65
C ASP A 116 -21.10 3.11 -2.98
N VAL A 117 -20.18 3.97 -3.46
CA VAL A 117 -20.49 5.33 -3.92
C VAL A 117 -20.69 5.41 -5.43
N GLU A 118 -20.91 4.28 -6.08
CA GLU A 118 -21.22 4.12 -7.51
C GLU A 118 -20.13 4.62 -8.49
N GLN A 119 -18.88 4.74 -8.01
CA GLN A 119 -17.71 5.05 -8.84
C GLN A 119 -17.08 3.78 -9.39
N TYR A 120 -17.80 3.04 -10.21
CA TYR A 120 -17.46 1.67 -10.62
C TYR A 120 -16.15 1.56 -11.39
N GLU A 121 -15.84 2.49 -12.29
CA GLU A 121 -14.59 2.49 -13.06
C GLU A 121 -13.38 2.63 -12.15
N ALA A 122 -13.43 3.57 -11.19
CA ALA A 122 -12.38 3.73 -10.21
C ALA A 122 -12.30 2.52 -9.25
N ALA A 123 -13.43 1.91 -8.92
CA ALA A 123 -13.48 0.69 -8.12
C ALA A 123 -12.79 -0.49 -8.82
N LEU A 124 -13.06 -0.70 -10.12
CA LEU A 124 -12.40 -1.72 -10.93
C LEU A 124 -10.90 -1.50 -11.02
N GLU A 125 -10.47 -0.26 -11.17
CA GLU A 125 -9.05 0.09 -11.19
C GLU A 125 -8.36 -0.32 -9.88
N ARG A 126 -8.95 0.01 -8.72
CA ARG A 126 -8.40 -0.37 -7.41
C ARG A 126 -8.38 -1.88 -7.20
N ALA A 127 -9.44 -2.58 -7.57
CA ALA A 127 -9.50 -4.04 -7.49
C ALA A 127 -8.43 -4.69 -8.38
N SER A 128 -8.23 -4.19 -9.60
CA SER A 128 -7.18 -4.65 -10.51
C SER A 128 -5.77 -4.40 -9.94
N TRP A 129 -5.53 -3.28 -9.25
CA TRP A 129 -4.25 -3.05 -8.58
C TRP A 129 -4.01 -4.05 -7.45
N SER A 130 -5.01 -4.31 -6.62
CA SER A 130 -4.94 -5.34 -5.58
C SER A 130 -4.54 -6.70 -6.16
N ARG A 131 -5.22 -7.11 -7.24
CA ARG A 131 -4.95 -8.36 -7.96
C ARG A 131 -3.51 -8.42 -8.49
N ASN A 132 -3.07 -7.37 -9.16
CA ASN A 132 -1.74 -7.32 -9.78
C ASN A 132 -0.61 -7.36 -8.76
N VAL A 133 -0.73 -6.64 -7.65
CA VAL A 133 0.26 -6.68 -6.55
C VAL A 133 0.40 -8.08 -6.00
N LEU A 134 -0.71 -8.79 -5.80
CA LEU A 134 -0.69 -10.16 -5.28
C LEU A 134 -0.05 -11.14 -6.26
N ILE A 135 -0.41 -11.09 -7.55
CA ILE A 135 0.18 -11.95 -8.59
C ILE A 135 1.69 -11.76 -8.67
N HIS A 136 2.17 -10.51 -8.63
CA HIS A 136 3.61 -10.27 -8.69
C HIS A 136 4.35 -10.75 -7.47
N TYR A 137 3.75 -10.66 -6.29
CA TYR A 137 4.33 -11.22 -5.09
C TYR A 137 4.46 -12.75 -5.19
N GLU A 138 3.42 -13.45 -5.65
CA GLU A 138 3.44 -14.88 -5.89
C GLU A 138 4.52 -15.30 -6.90
N ASP A 139 4.66 -14.55 -7.98
CA ASP A 139 5.69 -14.78 -8.98
C ASP A 139 7.11 -14.64 -8.39
N LEU A 140 7.32 -13.69 -7.49
CA LEU A 140 8.59 -13.51 -6.78
C LEU A 140 8.85 -14.66 -5.80
N GLU A 141 7.85 -15.07 -5.02
CA GLU A 141 7.97 -16.23 -4.12
C GLU A 141 8.30 -17.49 -4.90
N ASN A 142 7.59 -17.77 -5.98
CA ASN A 142 7.82 -18.95 -6.83
C ASN A 142 9.21 -18.98 -7.45
N LYS A 143 9.78 -17.81 -7.79
CA LYS A 143 11.14 -17.68 -8.32
C LYS A 143 12.22 -17.83 -7.23
N SER A 144 11.92 -17.41 -6.00
CA SER A 144 12.85 -17.44 -4.87
C SER A 144 12.86 -18.80 -4.16
N ALA A 145 11.79 -19.54 -4.28
CA ALA A 145 11.58 -20.79 -3.56
C ALA A 145 12.07 -21.99 -4.36
N CYS A 146 13.17 -22.59 -3.89
CA CYS A 146 13.29 -24.06 -3.93
C CYS A 146 12.24 -24.75 -3.00
N ARG A 147 11.23 -24.05 -2.52
CA ARG A 147 10.12 -24.58 -1.72
C ARG A 147 8.93 -24.84 -2.62
N GLN A 148 8.35 -26.02 -2.46
CA GLN A 148 7.05 -26.32 -3.10
C GLN A 148 6.05 -25.26 -2.65
N PRO A 149 5.33 -24.61 -3.58
CA PRO A 149 4.34 -23.61 -3.23
C PRO A 149 3.33 -24.23 -2.26
N GLU A 150 3.07 -23.57 -1.14
CA GLU A 150 1.88 -23.84 -0.33
C GLU A 150 0.66 -23.45 -1.16
N GLN A 151 0.19 -24.37 -1.99
CA GLN A 151 -0.90 -24.23 -2.96
C GLN A 151 -2.25 -23.95 -2.28
N GLY A 152 -2.39 -22.97 -1.45
CA GLY A 152 -3.70 -22.78 -0.81
C GLY A 152 -4.04 -21.38 -0.35
N LYS A 153 -3.11 -20.63 0.16
CA LYS A 153 -3.45 -19.33 0.80
C LYS A 153 -3.63 -18.20 -0.22
N SER A 154 -2.77 -18.14 -1.21
CA SER A 154 -2.79 -17.10 -2.23
C SER A 154 -4.01 -17.24 -3.14
N SER A 155 -4.35 -18.44 -3.56
CA SER A 155 -5.52 -18.72 -4.39
C SER A 155 -6.85 -18.25 -3.74
N LYS A 156 -6.94 -18.18 -2.41
CA LYS A 156 -8.15 -17.69 -1.73
C LYS A 156 -8.30 -16.18 -1.86
N LYS A 157 -7.22 -15.43 -1.62
CA LYS A 157 -7.23 -13.95 -1.74
C LYS A 157 -7.47 -13.50 -3.17
N LEU A 158 -6.83 -14.14 -4.15
CA LEU A 158 -7.07 -13.87 -5.57
C LEU A 158 -8.53 -14.09 -5.92
N ARG A 159 -9.13 -15.18 -5.45
CA ARG A 159 -10.54 -15.47 -5.70
C ARG A 159 -11.46 -14.40 -5.10
N GLU A 160 -11.19 -13.96 -3.87
CA GLU A 160 -11.96 -12.88 -3.23
C GLU A 160 -11.88 -11.56 -4.03
N ILE A 161 -10.73 -11.27 -4.63
CA ILE A 161 -10.54 -10.08 -5.47
C ILE A 161 -11.27 -10.26 -6.81
N ASP A 162 -11.15 -11.41 -7.44
CA ASP A 162 -11.82 -11.73 -8.70
C ASP A 162 -13.35 -11.69 -8.55
N GLU A 163 -13.89 -12.21 -7.43
CA GLU A 163 -15.32 -12.11 -7.09
C GLU A 163 -15.78 -10.65 -6.93
N LEU A 164 -14.96 -9.79 -6.33
CA LEU A 164 -15.25 -8.37 -6.22
C LEU A 164 -15.25 -7.68 -7.59
N ILE A 165 -14.29 -7.98 -8.47
CA ILE A 165 -14.24 -7.46 -9.83
C ILE A 165 -15.50 -7.84 -10.59
N GLU A 166 -15.90 -9.11 -10.58
CA GLU A 166 -17.13 -9.57 -11.22
C GLU A 166 -18.40 -8.90 -10.66
N GLN A 167 -18.42 -8.64 -9.36
CA GLN A 167 -19.55 -7.94 -8.74
C GLN A 167 -19.65 -6.50 -9.25
N ILE A 168 -18.53 -5.76 -9.30
CA ILE A 168 -18.48 -4.38 -9.78
C ILE A 168 -18.89 -4.32 -11.26
N GLU A 169 -18.37 -5.22 -12.10
CA GLU A 169 -18.73 -5.30 -13.52
C GLU A 169 -20.22 -5.56 -13.75
N ARG A 170 -20.84 -6.41 -12.92
CA ARG A 170 -22.28 -6.64 -12.97
C ARG A 170 -23.07 -5.40 -12.62
N GLN A 171 -22.66 -4.66 -11.59
CA GLN A 171 -23.30 -3.39 -11.20
C GLN A 171 -23.17 -2.31 -12.27
N MET A 172 -22.02 -2.22 -12.94
CA MET A 172 -21.83 -1.31 -14.09
C MET A 172 -22.80 -1.62 -15.24
N LYS A 173 -22.96 -2.90 -15.59
CA LYS A 173 -23.84 -3.33 -16.69
C LYS A 173 -25.31 -3.01 -16.40
N THR A 174 -25.79 -3.28 -15.18
CA THR A 174 -27.17 -2.97 -14.81
C THR A 174 -27.49 -1.48 -14.90
N ARG A 175 -26.50 -0.62 -14.61
CA ARG A 175 -26.69 0.84 -14.70
C ARG A 175 -26.64 1.37 -16.14
N SER A 176 -25.79 0.78 -17.01
CA SER A 176 -25.71 1.20 -18.42
C SER A 176 -27.00 0.88 -19.21
N ASP A 177 -27.74 -0.14 -18.78
CA ASP A 177 -29.02 -0.48 -19.39
C ASP A 177 -30.17 0.48 -18.96
N ASP A 178 -30.02 1.16 -17.80
CA ASP A 178 -31.02 2.11 -17.28
C ASP A 178 -30.78 3.58 -17.68
N SER A 179 -29.62 3.94 -18.22
CA SER A 179 -29.27 5.31 -18.55
C SER A 179 -28.80 5.46 -20.01
N SER A 180 -29.77 5.63 -20.91
CA SER A 180 -29.53 6.34 -22.18
C SER A 180 -29.76 7.81 -21.92
N ASP A 181 -28.82 8.54 -21.35
CA ASP A 181 -28.62 9.98 -21.56
C ASP A 181 -27.61 10.54 -20.52
N GLU A 182 -26.58 11.17 -21.09
CA GLU A 182 -25.70 12.16 -20.47
C GLU A 182 -24.95 11.75 -19.18
N VAL A 183 -23.67 11.46 -19.31
CA VAL A 183 -22.64 12.10 -18.45
C VAL A 183 -21.27 12.02 -19.13
N ASP A 184 -20.84 13.09 -19.76
CA ASP A 184 -19.43 13.42 -19.93
C ASP A 184 -18.82 13.69 -18.54
N THR A 185 -18.44 12.64 -17.88
CA THR A 185 -17.83 12.75 -16.55
C THR A 185 -16.32 12.91 -16.71
N VAL A 186 -15.85 14.05 -16.26
CA VAL A 186 -14.46 14.46 -16.08
C VAL A 186 -13.59 13.26 -15.70
N ARG A 187 -12.83 12.78 -16.68
CA ARG A 187 -11.82 11.74 -16.53
C ARG A 187 -10.62 12.35 -15.80
N ASN A 188 -10.75 12.53 -14.50
CA ASN A 188 -9.61 12.83 -13.66
C ASN A 188 -8.75 11.57 -13.59
N GLU A 189 -7.76 11.49 -14.46
CA GLU A 189 -6.68 10.50 -14.39
C GLU A 189 -5.90 10.70 -13.08
N MET A 190 -6.43 10.16 -12.00
CA MET A 190 -5.71 10.10 -10.73
C MET A 190 -4.66 8.98 -10.83
N LYS A 191 -3.51 9.32 -11.40
CA LYS A 191 -2.33 8.45 -11.35
C LYS A 191 -1.97 8.21 -9.90
N LEU A 192 -2.05 6.97 -9.44
CA LEU A 192 -1.54 6.61 -8.13
C LEU A 192 -0.01 6.56 -8.18
N LEU A 193 0.63 7.49 -7.52
CA LEU A 193 2.08 7.49 -7.34
C LEU A 193 2.40 6.98 -5.93
N ILE A 194 3.06 5.82 -5.86
CA ILE A 194 3.50 5.21 -4.61
C ILE A 194 5.00 5.45 -4.47
N HIS A 195 5.39 6.10 -3.38
CA HIS A 195 6.79 6.31 -3.04
C HIS A 195 7.24 5.35 -1.95
N ILE A 196 8.24 4.54 -2.24
CA ILE A 196 8.91 3.67 -1.28
C ILE A 196 10.21 4.32 -0.88
N LEU A 197 10.30 4.75 0.38
CA LEU A 197 11.44 5.47 0.91
C LEU A 197 12.23 4.55 1.84
N LYS A 198 13.50 4.35 1.58
CA LYS A 198 14.39 3.57 2.41
C LYS A 198 15.33 4.49 3.18
N CYS A 199 15.22 4.50 4.51
CA CYS A 199 16.17 5.16 5.40
C CYS A 199 17.04 4.10 6.09
N SER A 200 18.27 3.94 5.65
CA SER A 200 19.23 3.00 6.26
C SER A 200 20.63 3.58 6.29
N ILE A 201 21.35 3.27 7.35
CA ILE A 201 22.80 3.43 7.35
C ILE A 201 23.32 2.25 6.54
N LEU A 202 24.14 2.52 5.53
CA LEU A 202 24.95 1.48 4.91
C LEU A 202 25.96 1.05 5.97
N ASP A 203 25.78 -0.16 6.53
CA ASP A 203 26.80 -0.78 7.33
C ASP A 203 28.03 -0.94 6.43
N LYS A 204 29.10 -0.18 6.78
CA LYS A 204 30.41 -0.28 6.16
C LYS A 204 31.20 -1.41 6.81
#